data_9c139a6f4f011cff23d64b43e5fabca5
#
_entry.id   9c139a6f4f011cff23d64b43e5fabca5
#
_cell.length_a   1.000
_cell.length_b   1.000
_cell.length_c   1.000
_cell.angle_alpha   90.00
_cell.angle_beta   90.00
_cell.angle_gamma   90.00
#
_symmetry.space_group_name_H-M   'P 1'
#
loop_
_entity.id
_entity.type
_entity.pdbx_description
1 polymer ?
#
loop_
_entity_poly.entity_id
_entity_poly.type
_entity_poly.pdbx_seq_one_letter_code
_entity_poly.pdbx_strand_id
1 'polypeptide(L)'
;MSDFLDELISATGNEYASKVADGMLGNVDGYIDTGSFILNALLSGSIHKGLPINKITAFAGESATGKTFFLLGLCKQFLTDNPSGGVLYFESESALTPEMLEEKSIDKSRFAQIPVATIQEFAMQCTRVVDKHLEKGEDRPLLLCLDSLGTVSYTHLRAHETSE
;
A
#
# COMPACT_ATOMS: atom_id res chain seq x y z
N MET A 1 -17.78 19.36 31.78
CA MET A 1 -17.16 18.22 32.50
C MET A 1 -16.31 17.51 31.47
N SER A 2 -14.97 17.48 31.66
CA SER A 2 -14.17 16.60 30.83
C SER A 2 -14.66 15.17 31.14
N ASP A 3 -14.83 14.39 30.09
CA ASP A 3 -15.24 13.01 30.27
C ASP A 3 -14.05 12.24 30.84
N PHE A 4 -14.30 11.34 31.79
CA PHE A 4 -13.30 10.50 32.44
C PHE A 4 -12.32 9.86 31.42
N LEU A 5 -12.86 9.42 30.27
CA LEU A 5 -12.04 8.83 29.20
C LEU A 5 -11.11 9.86 28.53
N ASP A 6 -11.51 11.13 28.39
CA ASP A 6 -10.66 12.16 27.78
C ASP A 6 -9.41 12.43 28.62
N GLU A 7 -9.55 12.42 29.95
CA GLU A 7 -8.43 12.57 30.86
C GLU A 7 -7.45 11.40 30.76
N LEU A 8 -7.98 10.16 30.68
CA LEU A 8 -7.13 8.97 30.53
C LEU A 8 -6.45 8.90 29.16
N ILE A 9 -7.16 9.25 28.10
CA ILE A 9 -6.60 9.33 26.73
C ILE A 9 -5.46 10.34 26.71
N SER A 10 -5.66 11.53 27.25
CA SER A 10 -4.64 12.57 27.34
C SER A 10 -3.41 12.11 28.12
N ALA A 11 -3.60 11.36 29.20
CA ALA A 11 -2.51 10.83 30.02
C ALA A 11 -1.65 9.78 29.27
N THR A 12 -2.13 9.18 28.19
CA THR A 12 -1.33 8.25 27.37
C THR A 12 -0.21 8.95 26.58
N GLY A 13 -0.34 10.24 26.33
CA GLY A 13 0.57 11.01 25.45
C GLY A 13 0.52 10.56 23.98
N ASN A 14 -0.45 9.73 23.59
CA ASN A 14 -0.60 9.27 22.22
C ASN A 14 -1.58 10.18 21.48
N GLU A 15 -1.08 10.95 20.51
CA GLU A 15 -1.89 11.87 19.68
C GLU A 15 -2.95 11.20 18.82
N TYR A 16 -2.82 9.89 18.57
CA TYR A 16 -3.78 9.11 17.79
C TYR A 16 -4.83 8.40 18.65
N ALA A 17 -4.76 8.53 19.98
CA ALA A 17 -5.73 7.92 20.85
C ALA A 17 -7.04 8.73 20.84
N SER A 18 -8.16 8.05 20.59
CA SER A 18 -9.50 8.65 20.55
C SER A 18 -10.56 7.71 21.11
N LYS A 19 -11.72 8.25 21.47
CA LYS A 19 -12.87 7.41 21.78
C LYS A 19 -13.42 6.78 20.51
N VAL A 20 -13.87 5.56 20.60
CA VAL A 20 -14.51 4.85 19.46
C VAL A 20 -15.76 5.61 18.95
N ALA A 21 -16.47 6.33 19.85
CA ALA A 21 -17.61 7.16 19.48
C ALA A 21 -17.26 8.36 18.58
N ASP A 22 -16.04 8.87 18.67
CA ASP A 22 -15.54 10.01 17.87
C ASP A 22 -14.98 9.57 16.51
N GLY A 23 -15.01 8.29 16.23
CA GLY A 23 -14.46 7.67 15.03
C GLY A 23 -13.34 6.70 15.37
N MET A 24 -13.00 5.87 14.42
CA MET A 24 -11.88 4.94 14.51
C MET A 24 -10.89 5.21 13.38
N LEU A 25 -9.59 5.24 13.69
CA LEU A 25 -8.51 5.22 12.68
C LEU A 25 -8.63 4.02 11.72
N GLY A 26 -9.37 2.99 12.15
CA GLY A 26 -9.67 1.81 11.36
C GLY A 26 -10.77 1.96 10.32
N ASN A 27 -11.49 3.07 10.25
CA ASN A 27 -12.56 3.27 9.28
C ASN A 27 -11.99 3.24 7.85
N VAL A 28 -12.80 2.65 6.94
CA VAL A 28 -12.49 2.61 5.50
C VAL A 28 -13.23 3.76 4.83
N ASP A 29 -12.49 4.69 4.23
CA ASP A 29 -13.05 5.90 3.62
C ASP A 29 -13.47 5.67 2.15
N GLY A 30 -13.02 4.57 1.55
CA GLY A 30 -13.36 4.22 0.18
C GLY A 30 -12.74 2.90 -0.26
N TYR A 31 -12.94 2.55 -1.52
CA TYR A 31 -12.48 1.29 -2.09
C TYR A 31 -11.97 1.49 -3.52
N ILE A 32 -11.01 0.69 -3.92
CA ILE A 32 -10.56 0.53 -5.30
C ILE A 32 -11.22 -0.73 -5.85
N ASP A 33 -11.92 -0.63 -6.96
CA ASP A 33 -12.45 -1.80 -7.69
C ASP A 33 -11.28 -2.67 -8.16
N THR A 34 -11.37 -3.97 -7.92
CA THR A 34 -10.33 -4.91 -8.36
C THR A 34 -10.51 -5.38 -9.80
N GLY A 35 -11.62 -5.03 -10.43
CA GLY A 35 -12.05 -5.58 -11.72
C GLY A 35 -12.60 -7.00 -11.63
N SER A 36 -12.74 -7.57 -10.44
CA SER A 36 -13.29 -8.90 -10.18
C SER A 36 -14.37 -8.85 -9.11
N PHE A 37 -15.60 -9.17 -9.47
CA PHE A 37 -16.73 -9.22 -8.53
C PHE A 37 -16.49 -10.17 -7.35
N ILE A 38 -15.87 -11.34 -7.63
CA ILE A 38 -15.56 -12.32 -6.58
C ILE A 38 -14.55 -11.74 -5.59
N LEU A 39 -13.50 -11.11 -6.11
CA LEU A 39 -12.47 -10.56 -5.25
C LEU A 39 -12.95 -9.32 -4.49
N ASN A 40 -13.75 -8.47 -5.12
CA ASN A 40 -14.43 -7.37 -4.45
C ASN A 40 -15.24 -7.88 -3.25
N ALA A 41 -16.04 -8.93 -3.46
CA ALA A 41 -16.84 -9.54 -2.39
C ALA A 41 -15.96 -10.11 -1.27
N LEU A 42 -14.85 -10.75 -1.60
CA LEU A 42 -13.91 -11.31 -0.61
C LEU A 42 -13.21 -10.23 0.23
N LEU A 43 -12.84 -9.11 -0.39
CA LEU A 43 -12.10 -8.03 0.27
C LEU A 43 -13.00 -7.09 1.09
N SER A 44 -14.21 -6.84 0.62
CA SER A 44 -15.08 -5.80 1.20
C SER A 44 -16.47 -6.26 1.61
N GLY A 45 -16.83 -7.52 1.35
CA GLY A 45 -18.20 -8.03 1.52
C GLY A 45 -19.20 -7.53 0.48
N SER A 46 -18.75 -6.84 -0.58
CA SER A 46 -19.60 -6.27 -1.63
C SER A 46 -18.98 -6.45 -3.01
N ILE A 47 -19.76 -6.87 -3.99
CA ILE A 47 -19.31 -7.01 -5.38
C ILE A 47 -18.97 -5.68 -6.07
N HIS A 48 -19.43 -4.55 -5.51
CA HIS A 48 -19.25 -3.20 -6.04
C HIS A 48 -18.20 -2.36 -5.30
N LYS A 49 -17.54 -2.96 -4.30
CA LYS A 49 -16.41 -2.37 -3.59
C LYS A 49 -15.17 -3.16 -3.97
N GLY A 50 -14.09 -3.08 -3.22
CA GLY A 50 -12.90 -3.86 -3.55
C GLY A 50 -11.84 -3.69 -2.50
N LEU A 51 -10.64 -3.28 -2.90
CA LEU A 51 -9.53 -3.03 -2.01
C LEU A 51 -9.82 -1.79 -1.15
N PRO A 52 -9.84 -1.90 0.18
CA PRO A 52 -10.07 -0.73 1.04
C PRO A 52 -8.90 0.25 0.93
N ILE A 53 -9.20 1.54 0.75
CA ILE A 53 -8.20 2.61 0.85
C ILE A 53 -7.89 2.94 2.32
N ASN A 54 -6.82 3.68 2.57
CA ASN A 54 -6.29 3.98 3.91
C ASN A 54 -5.93 2.72 4.71
N LYS A 55 -5.57 1.63 4.02
CA LYS A 55 -5.18 0.35 4.62
C LYS A 55 -3.96 -0.21 3.91
N ILE A 56 -3.23 -1.05 4.65
CA ILE A 56 -2.20 -1.90 4.08
C ILE A 56 -2.85 -3.25 3.81
N THR A 57 -2.86 -3.67 2.55
CA THR A 57 -3.38 -4.99 2.15
C THR A 57 -2.23 -5.85 1.64
N ALA A 58 -2.14 -7.08 2.10
CA ALA A 58 -1.13 -8.03 1.68
C ALA A 58 -1.77 -9.21 0.92
N PHE A 59 -1.15 -9.59 -0.19
CA PHE A 59 -1.47 -10.81 -0.94
C PHE A 59 -0.39 -11.85 -0.69
N ALA A 60 -0.77 -12.97 -0.09
CA ALA A 60 0.12 -14.09 0.18
C ALA A 60 -0.21 -15.27 -0.73
N GLY A 61 0.82 -15.99 -1.17
CA GLY A 61 0.70 -17.17 -2.02
C GLY A 61 2.06 -17.63 -2.51
N GLU A 62 2.14 -18.87 -2.99
CA GLU A 62 3.36 -19.44 -3.56
C GLU A 62 3.86 -18.64 -4.77
N SER A 63 5.11 -18.89 -5.18
CA SER A 63 5.66 -18.30 -6.40
C SER A 63 4.81 -18.73 -7.63
N ALA A 64 4.76 -17.88 -8.63
CA ALA A 64 4.01 -18.09 -9.88
C ALA A 64 2.47 -18.24 -9.73
N THR A 65 1.88 -17.87 -8.60
CA THR A 65 0.41 -17.88 -8.43
C THR A 65 -0.30 -16.64 -9.00
N GLY A 66 0.43 -15.74 -9.66
CA GLY A 66 -0.14 -14.56 -10.31
C GLY A 66 -0.25 -13.31 -9.43
N LYS A 67 0.45 -13.25 -8.30
CA LYS A 67 0.42 -12.06 -7.39
C LYS A 67 0.75 -10.76 -8.13
N THR A 68 1.87 -10.73 -8.86
CA THR A 68 2.30 -9.58 -9.68
C THR A 68 1.27 -9.22 -10.74
N PHE A 69 0.76 -10.21 -11.47
CA PHE A 69 -0.28 -10.00 -12.48
C PHE A 69 -1.53 -9.34 -11.89
N PHE A 70 -1.92 -9.80 -10.72
CA PHE A 70 -3.05 -9.26 -9.97
C PHE A 70 -2.78 -7.84 -9.48
N LEU A 71 -1.60 -7.59 -8.91
CA LEU A 71 -1.20 -6.26 -8.43
C LEU A 71 -1.17 -5.23 -9.57
N LEU A 72 -0.67 -5.60 -10.75
CA LEU A 72 -0.71 -4.73 -11.93
C LEU A 72 -2.14 -4.45 -12.40
N GLY A 73 -3.06 -5.40 -12.26
CA GLY A 73 -4.48 -5.19 -12.51
C GLY A 73 -5.08 -4.11 -11.60
N LEU A 74 -4.73 -4.15 -10.31
CA LEU A 74 -5.13 -3.13 -9.33
C LEU A 74 -4.52 -1.76 -9.66
N CYS A 75 -3.24 -1.71 -10.04
CA CYS A 75 -2.59 -0.46 -10.46
C CYS A 75 -3.31 0.17 -11.65
N LYS A 76 -3.66 -0.64 -12.67
CA LYS A 76 -4.44 -0.16 -13.82
C LYS A 76 -5.78 0.42 -13.39
N GLN A 77 -6.53 -0.34 -12.59
CA GLN A 77 -7.87 0.10 -12.15
C GLN A 77 -7.77 1.39 -11.33
N PHE A 78 -6.82 1.45 -10.39
CA PHE A 78 -6.55 2.66 -9.61
C PHE A 78 -6.29 3.88 -10.51
N LEU A 79 -5.42 3.75 -11.52
CA LEU A 79 -5.09 4.83 -12.45
C LEU A 79 -6.28 5.21 -13.35
N THR A 80 -7.18 4.27 -13.63
CA THR A 80 -8.41 4.51 -14.39
C THR A 80 -9.42 5.33 -13.58
N ASP A 81 -9.62 4.95 -12.32
CA ASP A 81 -10.58 5.61 -11.42
C ASP A 81 -10.06 6.96 -10.91
N ASN A 82 -8.74 7.15 -10.93
CA ASN A 82 -8.08 8.36 -10.43
C ASN A 82 -7.22 9.02 -11.52
N PRO A 83 -7.79 9.87 -12.39
CA PRO A 83 -7.05 10.48 -13.52
C PRO A 83 -5.86 11.34 -13.10
N SER A 84 -5.89 11.95 -11.90
CA SER A 84 -4.77 12.71 -11.32
C SER A 84 -3.82 11.88 -10.47
N GLY A 85 -4.16 10.62 -10.21
CA GLY A 85 -3.42 9.73 -9.32
C GLY A 85 -2.11 9.20 -9.93
N GLY A 86 -1.24 8.68 -9.06
CA GLY A 86 0.02 8.05 -9.43
C GLY A 86 0.26 6.75 -8.70
N VAL A 87 1.09 5.88 -9.28
CA VAL A 87 1.53 4.62 -8.69
C VAL A 87 3.03 4.66 -8.47
N LEU A 88 3.47 4.32 -7.26
CA LEU A 88 4.86 4.01 -6.95
C LEU A 88 4.99 2.52 -6.68
N TYR A 89 5.63 1.82 -7.59
CA TYR A 89 5.80 0.38 -7.58
C TYR A 89 7.21 0.04 -7.11
N PHE A 90 7.34 -0.35 -5.86
CA PHE A 90 8.58 -0.81 -5.27
C PHE A 90 8.81 -2.27 -5.62
N GLU A 91 9.96 -2.59 -6.14
CA GLU A 91 10.28 -3.89 -6.69
C GLU A 91 11.62 -4.41 -6.20
N SER A 92 11.64 -5.67 -5.79
CA SER A 92 12.83 -6.32 -5.24
C SER A 92 13.44 -7.39 -6.15
N GLU A 93 12.73 -7.82 -7.22
CA GLU A 93 13.14 -8.95 -8.07
C GLU A 93 13.56 -8.53 -9.49
N SER A 94 13.36 -7.28 -9.86
CA SER A 94 13.57 -6.77 -11.23
C SER A 94 12.82 -7.58 -12.31
N ALA A 95 11.61 -8.04 -11.96
CA ALA A 95 10.79 -8.88 -12.82
C ALA A 95 9.79 -8.09 -13.67
N LEU A 96 9.56 -6.81 -13.35
CA LEU A 96 8.64 -5.96 -14.08
C LEU A 96 9.23 -5.53 -15.41
N THR A 97 8.53 -5.78 -16.51
CA THR A 97 8.95 -5.37 -17.85
C THR A 97 8.01 -4.34 -18.47
N PRO A 98 8.51 -3.50 -19.41
CA PRO A 98 7.67 -2.55 -20.13
C PRO A 98 6.50 -3.21 -20.86
N GLU A 99 6.70 -4.43 -21.39
CA GLU A 99 5.70 -5.21 -22.10
C GLU A 99 4.52 -5.60 -21.18
N MET A 100 4.79 -5.97 -19.91
CA MET A 100 3.75 -6.28 -18.93
C MET A 100 2.84 -5.07 -18.66
N LEU A 101 3.41 -3.86 -18.63
CA LEU A 101 2.66 -2.63 -18.47
C LEU A 101 1.81 -2.33 -19.72
N GLU A 102 2.36 -2.56 -20.91
CA GLU A 102 1.66 -2.38 -22.19
C GLU A 102 0.49 -3.34 -22.33
N GLU A 103 0.69 -4.64 -22.06
CA GLU A 103 -0.35 -5.65 -22.10
C GLU A 103 -1.52 -5.30 -21.17
N LYS A 104 -1.24 -4.70 -20.02
CA LYS A 104 -2.24 -4.22 -19.09
C LYS A 104 -2.81 -2.85 -19.44
N SER A 105 -2.29 -2.18 -20.49
CA SER A 105 -2.66 -0.80 -20.84
C SER A 105 -2.51 0.16 -19.65
N ILE A 106 -1.40 0.04 -18.91
CA ILE A 106 -1.05 0.93 -17.80
C ILE A 106 -0.42 2.20 -18.35
N ASP A 107 -0.88 3.35 -17.88
CA ASP A 107 -0.31 4.65 -18.23
C ASP A 107 1.08 4.82 -17.57
N LYS A 108 2.13 4.61 -18.37
CA LYS A 108 3.53 4.66 -17.91
C LYS A 108 3.94 6.05 -17.40
N SER A 109 3.25 7.11 -17.81
CA SER A 109 3.57 8.48 -17.35
C SER A 109 3.19 8.74 -15.89
N ARG A 110 2.30 7.90 -15.36
CA ARG A 110 1.82 7.96 -13.97
C ARG A 110 2.21 6.74 -13.13
N PHE A 111 3.12 5.93 -13.64
CA PHE A 111 3.62 4.72 -12.99
C PHE A 111 5.14 4.80 -12.85
N ALA A 112 5.65 4.82 -11.63
CA ALA A 112 7.07 4.84 -11.33
C ALA A 112 7.51 3.50 -10.73
N GLN A 113 8.54 2.88 -11.31
CA GLN A 113 9.21 1.70 -10.79
C GLN A 113 10.38 2.13 -9.91
N ILE A 114 10.49 1.57 -8.72
CA ILE A 114 11.50 1.92 -7.71
C ILE A 114 12.15 0.62 -7.22
N PRO A 115 13.40 0.34 -7.60
CA PRO A 115 14.13 -0.82 -7.07
C PRO A 115 14.39 -0.67 -5.58
N VAL A 116 14.19 -1.75 -4.82
CA VAL A 116 14.51 -1.82 -3.38
C VAL A 116 15.13 -3.17 -3.05
N ALA A 117 16.16 -3.16 -2.21
CA ALA A 117 16.88 -4.36 -1.81
C ALA A 117 16.56 -4.80 -0.36
N THR A 118 16.16 -3.88 0.49
CA THR A 118 15.88 -4.15 1.91
C THR A 118 14.55 -3.55 2.35
N ILE A 119 13.95 -4.15 3.39
CA ILE A 119 12.71 -3.63 3.96
C ILE A 119 12.91 -2.26 4.60
N GLN A 120 14.10 -2.00 5.16
CA GLN A 120 14.45 -0.71 5.74
C GLN A 120 14.51 0.39 4.67
N GLU A 121 15.08 0.07 3.50
CA GLU A 121 15.12 0.96 2.36
C GLU A 121 13.70 1.30 1.87
N PHE A 122 12.86 0.28 1.69
CA PHE A 122 11.47 0.44 1.34
C PHE A 122 10.74 1.35 2.35
N ALA A 123 10.82 1.04 3.65
CA ALA A 123 10.16 1.82 4.69
C ALA A 123 10.61 3.30 4.69
N MET A 124 11.93 3.54 4.59
CA MET A 124 12.49 4.89 4.54
C MET A 124 12.00 5.67 3.30
N GLN A 125 11.98 5.02 2.14
CA GLN A 125 11.53 5.66 0.90
C GLN A 125 10.02 5.94 0.94
N CYS A 126 9.21 5.00 1.45
CA CYS A 126 7.77 5.22 1.65
C CYS A 126 7.51 6.43 2.57
N THR A 127 8.17 6.51 3.72
CA THR A 127 8.03 7.64 4.64
C THR A 127 8.34 8.96 3.94
N ARG A 128 9.47 9.06 3.25
CA ARG A 128 9.86 10.27 2.51
C ARG A 128 8.83 10.67 1.44
N VAL A 129 8.27 9.68 0.75
CA VAL A 129 7.23 9.93 -0.28
C VAL A 129 5.97 10.47 0.37
N VAL A 130 5.52 9.84 1.46
CA VAL A 130 4.30 10.26 2.18
C VAL A 130 4.48 11.66 2.74
N ASP A 131 5.61 11.93 3.42
CA ASP A 131 5.92 13.27 3.96
C ASP A 131 5.88 14.33 2.85
N LYS A 132 6.53 14.03 1.71
CA LYS A 132 6.57 14.95 0.57
C LYS A 132 5.20 15.17 -0.06
N HIS A 133 4.37 14.14 -0.10
CA HIS A 133 3.00 14.22 -0.59
C HIS A 133 2.14 15.11 0.30
N LEU A 134 2.25 14.92 1.62
CA LEU A 134 1.55 15.73 2.62
C LEU A 134 2.01 17.21 2.60
N GLU A 135 3.32 17.46 2.49
CA GLU A 135 3.86 18.83 2.36
C GLU A 135 3.29 19.61 1.17
N LYS A 136 3.03 18.93 0.06
CA LYS A 136 2.47 19.59 -1.12
C LYS A 136 1.02 20.01 -0.94
N GLY A 137 0.28 19.37 -0.03
CA GLY A 137 -1.15 19.63 0.18
C GLY A 137 -2.02 19.39 -1.04
N GLU A 138 -1.52 18.63 -2.04
CA GLU A 138 -2.27 18.28 -3.22
C GLU A 138 -3.11 17.04 -2.93
N ASP A 139 -4.41 17.13 -3.18
CA ASP A 139 -5.33 16.00 -3.05
C ASP A 139 -5.24 15.09 -4.31
N ARG A 140 -4.07 14.49 -4.51
CA ARG A 140 -3.82 13.53 -5.58
C ARG A 140 -3.73 12.13 -5.01
N PRO A 141 -4.61 11.21 -5.41
CA PRO A 141 -4.53 9.83 -4.94
C PRO A 141 -3.18 9.19 -5.29
N LEU A 142 -2.59 8.48 -4.32
CA LEU A 142 -1.32 7.80 -4.47
C LEU A 142 -1.45 6.33 -4.05
N LEU A 143 -1.02 5.41 -4.91
CA LEU A 143 -0.94 3.99 -4.62
C LEU A 143 0.52 3.58 -4.46
N LEU A 144 0.87 3.01 -3.31
CA LEU A 144 2.17 2.42 -3.02
C LEU A 144 2.06 0.91 -3.08
N CYS A 145 2.90 0.27 -3.89
CA CYS A 145 2.95 -1.19 -4.05
C CYS A 145 4.34 -1.71 -3.70
N LEU A 146 4.43 -2.88 -3.08
CA LEU A 146 5.68 -3.62 -2.89
C LEU A 146 5.54 -5.03 -3.46
N ASP A 147 6.39 -5.39 -4.41
CA ASP A 147 6.46 -6.71 -5.03
C ASP A 147 7.93 -7.20 -5.08
N SER A 148 8.35 -8.10 -4.22
CA SER A 148 7.59 -8.78 -3.18
C SER A 148 8.28 -8.58 -1.81
N LEU A 149 7.50 -8.65 -0.75
CA LEU A 149 8.04 -8.58 0.62
C LEU A 149 8.94 -9.78 0.96
N GLY A 150 8.68 -10.95 0.37
CA GLY A 150 9.40 -12.20 0.67
C GLY A 150 10.84 -12.24 0.17
N THR A 151 11.20 -11.41 -0.80
CA THR A 151 12.55 -11.34 -1.40
C THR A 151 13.38 -10.19 -0.84
N VAL A 152 12.76 -9.28 -0.08
CA VAL A 152 13.46 -8.16 0.56
C VAL A 152 14.21 -8.64 1.79
N SER A 153 15.52 -8.45 1.83
CA SER A 153 16.36 -8.89 2.94
C SER A 153 16.28 -7.96 4.16
N TYR A 154 16.39 -8.54 5.36
CA TYR A 154 16.61 -7.78 6.60
C TYR A 154 18.11 -7.64 6.86
N THR A 155 18.59 -6.43 7.09
CA THR A 155 20.02 -6.17 7.36
C THR A 155 20.53 -6.86 8.64
N HIS A 156 19.67 -7.19 9.60
CA HIS A 156 20.05 -7.85 10.85
C HIS A 156 20.30 -9.36 10.75
N LEU A 157 19.85 -10.03 9.68
CA LEU A 157 20.08 -11.47 9.51
C LEU A 157 21.46 -11.80 8.93
N ARG A 158 22.17 -10.86 8.31
CA ARG A 158 23.52 -11.07 7.76
C ARG A 158 24.64 -11.03 8.78
N ALA A 159 24.41 -10.53 9.99
CA ALA A 159 25.47 -10.43 11.02
C ALA A 159 25.76 -11.75 11.75
N HIS A 160 24.94 -12.80 11.58
CA HIS A 160 25.09 -14.08 12.27
C HIS A 160 25.58 -15.24 11.38
N GLU A 161 25.66 -15.06 10.06
CA GLU A 161 26.10 -16.14 9.15
C GLU A 161 27.58 -16.09 8.78
N THR A 162 28.39 -15.17 9.33
CA THR A 162 29.80 -15.03 9.01
C THR A 162 30.74 -15.39 10.18
N SER A 163 30.29 -16.16 11.17
CA SER A 163 31.14 -16.65 12.27
C SER A 163 30.96 -18.15 12.52
N GLU A 164 31.26 -18.97 11.50
CA GLU A 164 31.70 -20.36 11.65
C GLU A 164 32.87 -20.64 10.70
#